data_21a6fdc331a466b98a326c4fdb0586e4
#
_entry.id   21a6fdc331a466b98a326c4fdb0586e4
#
_cell.length_a   1.000
_cell.length_b   1.000
_cell.length_c   1.000
_cell.angle_alpha   90.00
_cell.angle_beta   90.00
_cell.angle_gamma   90.00
#
_symmetry.space_group_name_H-M   'P 1'
#
loop_
_entity.id
_entity.type
_entity.pdbx_description
1 polymer ?
#
loop_
_entity_poly.entity_id
_entity_poly.type
_entity_poly.pdbx_seq_one_letter_code
_entity_poly.pdbx_strand_id
1 'polypeptide(L)'
;MKKIFLILPLFFHSLILAEDLEITKWFNQESQQFLEIMNNSGINNNDLNKYEKFVEQNFALKSIAYGLINEKVIEKSDKETLSNYQETFKRYLIKTIYNLANTSTSGEITLKDIDLKDNVYIINSDITDGRSSISLYWKVVKIKDNYKIIDVIVENTSYFVTKKSEFT
;
A
#
# COMPACT_ATOMS: atom_id res chain seq x y z
N MET A 1 -13.98 8.33 -56.93
CA MET A 1 -13.94 7.32 -55.87
C MET A 1 -12.91 7.77 -54.84
N LYS A 2 -13.34 8.35 -53.69
CA LYS A 2 -12.47 8.82 -52.65
C LYS A 2 -12.21 7.67 -51.65
N LYS A 3 -10.96 7.24 -51.55
CA LYS A 3 -10.55 6.27 -50.52
C LYS A 3 -10.35 7.02 -49.22
N ILE A 4 -11.26 6.82 -48.26
CA ILE A 4 -11.10 7.25 -46.87
C ILE A 4 -10.19 6.24 -46.18
N PHE A 5 -8.98 6.66 -45.85
CA PHE A 5 -8.05 5.87 -45.04
C PHE A 5 -8.42 6.13 -43.56
N LEU A 6 -9.01 5.14 -42.94
CA LEU A 6 -9.33 5.14 -41.52
C LEU A 6 -8.04 4.84 -40.75
N ILE A 7 -7.37 5.88 -40.24
CA ILE A 7 -6.26 5.73 -39.31
C ILE A 7 -6.81 6.00 -37.89
N LEU A 8 -7.15 4.93 -37.18
CA LEU A 8 -7.24 4.91 -35.71
C LEU A 8 -7.33 3.43 -35.28
N PRO A 9 -6.45 2.83 -34.54
CA PRO A 9 -6.30 2.97 -33.10
C PRO A 9 -4.90 2.60 -32.58
N LEU A 10 -3.92 3.45 -32.70
CA LEU A 10 -2.57 3.18 -32.16
C LEU A 10 -2.29 3.87 -30.81
N PHE A 11 -3.21 4.73 -30.34
CA PHE A 11 -2.96 5.54 -29.14
C PHE A 11 -3.34 4.86 -27.80
N PHE A 12 -4.17 3.83 -27.81
CA PHE A 12 -4.61 3.18 -26.56
C PHE A 12 -3.57 2.24 -25.93
N HIS A 13 -2.74 1.59 -26.71
CA HIS A 13 -1.73 0.68 -26.18
C HIS A 13 -0.55 1.37 -25.50
N SER A 14 -0.22 2.59 -25.88
CA SER A 14 0.90 3.32 -25.30
C SER A 14 0.61 3.87 -23.89
N LEU A 15 -0.65 4.14 -23.57
CA LEU A 15 -1.05 4.63 -22.25
C LEU A 15 -1.00 3.53 -21.18
N ILE A 16 -1.45 2.32 -21.51
CA ILE A 16 -1.42 1.16 -20.59
C ILE A 16 0.03 0.79 -20.25
N LEU A 17 0.90 0.69 -21.26
CA LEU A 17 2.33 0.39 -21.03
C LEU A 17 3.05 1.46 -20.20
N ALA A 18 2.67 2.73 -20.31
CA ALA A 18 3.26 3.80 -19.52
C ALA A 18 2.82 3.75 -18.05
N GLU A 19 1.56 3.41 -17.79
CA GLU A 19 1.00 3.31 -16.45
C GLU A 19 1.56 2.09 -15.71
N ASP A 20 1.71 0.95 -16.38
CA ASP A 20 2.36 -0.25 -15.83
C ASP A 20 3.83 0.03 -15.46
N LEU A 21 4.53 0.82 -16.25
CA LEU A 21 5.91 1.22 -15.96
C LEU A 21 5.97 2.17 -14.74
N GLU A 22 5.02 3.08 -14.60
CA GLU A 22 4.97 4.04 -13.50
C GLU A 22 4.72 3.35 -12.15
N ILE A 23 3.73 2.46 -12.08
CA ILE A 23 3.44 1.71 -10.84
C ILE A 23 4.56 0.75 -10.47
N THR A 24 5.19 0.09 -11.46
CA THR A 24 6.37 -0.76 -11.26
C THR A 24 7.53 0.02 -10.64
N LYS A 25 7.83 1.20 -11.20
CA LYS A 25 8.88 2.08 -10.69
C LYS A 25 8.59 2.54 -9.27
N TRP A 26 7.36 2.98 -9.01
CA TRP A 26 6.92 3.38 -7.68
C TRP A 26 7.08 2.23 -6.68
N PHE A 27 6.57 1.03 -7.00
CA PHE A 27 6.64 -0.12 -6.09
C PHE A 27 8.10 -0.50 -5.77
N ASN A 28 8.97 -0.55 -6.77
CA ASN A 28 10.38 -0.87 -6.55
C ASN A 28 11.08 0.19 -5.69
N GLN A 29 10.79 1.48 -5.91
CA GLN A 29 11.35 2.57 -5.11
C GLN A 29 10.90 2.48 -3.64
N GLU A 30 9.60 2.31 -3.39
CA GLU A 30 9.06 2.27 -2.04
C GLU A 30 9.44 0.99 -1.30
N SER A 31 9.55 -0.14 -2.01
CA SER A 31 10.05 -1.40 -1.44
C SER A 31 11.50 -1.28 -0.98
N GLN A 32 12.36 -0.64 -1.79
CA GLN A 32 13.75 -0.38 -1.40
C GLN A 32 13.83 0.55 -0.21
N GLN A 33 13.06 1.65 -0.21
CA GLN A 33 13.01 2.57 0.93
C GLN A 33 12.56 1.87 2.21
N PHE A 34 11.57 0.99 2.13
CA PHE A 34 11.11 0.21 3.28
C PHE A 34 12.20 -0.72 3.80
N LEU A 35 12.90 -1.45 2.91
CA LEU A 35 14.03 -2.30 3.28
C LEU A 35 15.19 -1.49 3.91
N GLU A 36 15.49 -0.31 3.38
CA GLU A 36 16.50 0.58 3.97
C GLU A 36 16.11 1.03 5.39
N ILE A 37 14.84 1.37 5.61
CA ILE A 37 14.32 1.70 6.94
C ILE A 37 14.51 0.50 7.87
N MET A 38 14.10 -0.70 7.45
CA MET A 38 14.23 -1.93 8.26
C MET A 38 15.69 -2.24 8.61
N ASN A 39 16.58 -2.20 7.63
CA ASN A 39 17.98 -2.58 7.81
C ASN A 39 18.79 -1.57 8.64
N ASN A 40 18.38 -0.30 8.62
CA ASN A 40 19.05 0.78 9.35
C ASN A 40 18.40 1.09 10.71
N SER A 41 17.34 0.37 11.07
CA SER A 41 16.65 0.57 12.34
C SER A 41 17.39 -0.12 13.48
N GLY A 42 18.20 0.66 14.22
CA GLY A 42 18.66 0.29 15.56
C GLY A 42 17.58 0.68 16.59
N ILE A 43 17.74 0.26 17.86
CA ILE A 43 16.76 0.45 18.96
C ILE A 43 16.67 1.93 19.41
N ASN A 44 16.48 2.88 18.48
CA ASN A 44 16.44 4.31 18.80
C ASN A 44 15.09 4.94 18.38
N ASN A 45 14.59 5.88 19.20
CA ASN A 45 13.36 6.64 18.94
C ASN A 45 13.35 7.41 17.59
N ASN A 46 14.51 7.67 16.98
CA ASN A 46 14.62 8.27 15.65
C ASN A 46 14.07 7.36 14.53
N ASP A 47 13.94 6.07 14.77
CA ASP A 47 13.49 5.12 13.77
C ASP A 47 11.98 5.18 13.56
N LEU A 48 11.20 5.45 14.61
CA LEU A 48 9.74 5.63 14.47
C LEU A 48 9.38 6.76 13.49
N ASN A 49 10.14 7.84 13.44
CA ASN A 49 9.89 8.95 12.51
C ASN A 49 10.08 8.54 11.04
N LYS A 50 10.96 7.58 10.76
CA LYS A 50 11.14 7.05 9.39
C LYS A 50 9.94 6.22 8.97
N TYR A 51 9.44 5.36 9.87
CA TYR A 51 8.23 4.59 9.65
C TYR A 51 6.99 5.49 9.52
N GLU A 52 6.91 6.55 10.33
CA GLU A 52 5.81 7.54 10.21
C GLU A 52 5.77 8.16 8.83
N LYS A 53 6.90 8.68 8.34
CA LYS A 53 6.98 9.25 6.99
C LYS A 53 6.60 8.24 5.93
N PHE A 54 7.12 7.02 6.01
CA PHE A 54 6.80 5.96 5.06
C PHE A 54 5.31 5.65 5.04
N VAL A 55 4.69 5.52 6.21
CA VAL A 55 3.25 5.24 6.34
C VAL A 55 2.41 6.40 5.79
N GLU A 56 2.73 7.64 6.12
CA GLU A 56 2.01 8.82 5.62
C GLU A 56 2.14 8.99 4.10
N GLN A 57 3.32 8.68 3.55
CA GLN A 57 3.57 8.79 2.12
C GLN A 57 2.89 7.67 1.33
N ASN A 58 2.83 6.47 1.86
CA ASN A 58 2.45 5.28 1.09
C ASN A 58 1.07 4.72 1.38
N PHE A 59 0.47 5.01 2.54
CA PHE A 59 -0.85 4.45 2.88
C PHE A 59 -1.98 5.46 2.72
N ALA A 60 -3.14 4.99 2.26
CA ALA A 60 -4.38 5.76 2.22
C ALA A 60 -5.04 5.79 3.61
N LEU A 61 -4.35 6.37 4.61
CA LEU A 61 -4.68 6.27 6.03
C LEU A 61 -6.15 6.54 6.36
N LYS A 62 -6.71 7.62 5.80
CA LYS A 62 -8.11 7.98 6.02
C LYS A 62 -9.06 6.94 5.47
N SER A 63 -8.82 6.45 4.26
CA SER A 63 -9.67 5.45 3.60
C SER A 63 -9.63 4.13 4.35
N ILE A 64 -8.44 3.72 4.79
CA ILE A 64 -8.28 2.48 5.57
C ILE A 64 -8.98 2.62 6.92
N ALA A 65 -8.69 3.68 7.68
CA ALA A 65 -9.29 3.92 8.99
C ALA A 65 -10.83 3.89 8.94
N TYR A 66 -11.42 4.60 7.98
CA TYR A 66 -12.88 4.62 7.84
C TYR A 66 -13.46 3.31 7.31
N GLY A 67 -12.71 2.56 6.51
CA GLY A 67 -13.12 1.23 6.08
C GLY A 67 -13.21 0.21 7.22
N LEU A 68 -12.54 0.45 8.36
CA LEU A 68 -12.54 -0.44 9.52
C LEU A 68 -13.75 -0.25 10.45
N ILE A 69 -14.42 0.87 10.40
CA ILE A 69 -15.57 1.17 11.26
C ILE A 69 -16.89 1.18 10.48
N ASN A 70 -17.99 1.03 11.18
CA ASN A 70 -19.31 1.05 10.58
C ASN A 70 -19.66 2.47 10.10
N GLU A 71 -20.26 2.58 8.91
CA GLU A 71 -20.67 3.85 8.31
C GLU A 71 -21.57 4.67 9.23
N LYS A 72 -22.51 4.03 9.96
CA LYS A 72 -23.36 4.69 10.95
C LYS A 72 -22.58 5.34 12.09
N VAL A 73 -21.41 4.80 12.44
CA VAL A 73 -20.53 5.41 13.44
C VAL A 73 -19.89 6.67 12.86
N ILE A 74 -19.45 6.62 11.60
CA ILE A 74 -18.89 7.79 10.91
C ILE A 74 -19.90 8.91 10.84
N GLU A 75 -21.15 8.60 10.43
CA GLU A 75 -22.22 9.59 10.28
C GLU A 75 -22.64 10.27 11.60
N LYS A 76 -22.55 9.54 12.72
CA LYS A 76 -22.93 10.03 14.05
C LYS A 76 -21.80 10.71 14.82
N SER A 77 -20.58 10.56 14.38
CA SER A 77 -19.40 11.10 15.06
C SER A 77 -19.13 12.54 14.60
N ASP A 78 -18.73 13.38 15.52
CA ASP A 78 -18.24 14.73 15.18
C ASP A 78 -16.84 14.70 14.53
N LYS A 79 -16.42 15.81 13.96
CA LYS A 79 -15.16 15.91 13.25
C LYS A 79 -13.94 15.68 14.14
N GLU A 80 -14.01 16.11 15.40
CA GLU A 80 -12.92 15.96 16.37
C GLU A 80 -12.72 14.48 16.71
N THR A 81 -13.79 13.77 17.02
CA THR A 81 -13.80 12.31 17.28
C THR A 81 -13.21 11.55 16.09
N LEU A 82 -13.64 11.87 14.87
CA LEU A 82 -13.10 11.22 13.65
C LEU A 82 -11.63 11.55 13.41
N SER A 83 -11.19 12.76 13.70
CA SER A 83 -9.79 13.17 13.60
C SER A 83 -8.92 12.42 14.61
N ASN A 84 -9.36 12.32 15.86
CA ASN A 84 -8.68 11.60 16.92
C ASN A 84 -8.58 10.09 16.63
N TYR A 85 -9.65 9.53 16.05
CA TYR A 85 -9.64 8.15 15.59
C TYR A 85 -8.60 7.91 14.48
N GLN A 86 -8.55 8.77 13.46
CA GLN A 86 -7.56 8.66 12.38
C GLN A 86 -6.13 8.75 12.90
N GLU A 87 -5.86 9.68 13.82
CA GLU A 87 -4.53 9.83 14.40
C GLU A 87 -4.14 8.63 15.26
N THR A 88 -5.10 8.07 16.00
CA THR A 88 -4.90 6.85 16.79
C THR A 88 -4.62 5.65 15.88
N PHE A 89 -5.39 5.52 14.79
CA PHE A 89 -5.17 4.47 13.79
C PHE A 89 -3.78 4.61 13.13
N LYS A 90 -3.38 5.83 12.75
CA LYS A 90 -2.05 6.08 12.18
C LYS A 90 -0.95 5.58 13.13
N ARG A 91 -0.99 5.98 14.38
CA ARG A 91 0.00 5.54 15.40
C ARG A 91 0.00 4.01 15.59
N TYR A 92 -1.18 3.41 15.60
CA TYR A 92 -1.31 1.95 15.66
C TYR A 92 -0.63 1.29 14.46
N LEU A 93 -0.89 1.75 13.24
CA LEU A 93 -0.29 1.19 12.02
C LEU A 93 1.23 1.35 12.00
N ILE A 94 1.75 2.53 12.36
CA ILE A 94 3.19 2.80 12.45
C ILE A 94 3.84 1.82 13.43
N LYS A 95 3.27 1.66 14.62
CA LYS A 95 3.79 0.74 15.65
C LYS A 95 3.75 -0.71 15.19
N THR A 96 2.69 -1.10 14.47
CA THR A 96 2.57 -2.45 13.93
C THR A 96 3.65 -2.75 12.89
N ILE A 97 3.85 -1.83 11.93
CA ILE A 97 4.88 -1.98 10.90
C ILE A 97 6.28 -1.98 11.53
N TYR A 98 6.54 -1.08 12.49
CA TYR A 98 7.79 -1.04 13.24
C TYR A 98 8.07 -2.37 13.96
N ASN A 99 7.08 -2.93 14.66
CA ASN A 99 7.24 -4.20 15.36
C ASN A 99 7.50 -5.36 14.39
N LEU A 100 6.77 -5.43 13.27
CA LEU A 100 6.98 -6.43 12.23
C LEU A 100 8.39 -6.33 11.65
N ALA A 101 8.85 -5.13 11.35
CA ALA A 101 10.20 -4.89 10.82
C ALA A 101 11.30 -5.34 11.79
N ASN A 102 11.13 -5.09 13.08
CA ASN A 102 12.12 -5.49 14.11
C ASN A 102 12.14 -7.00 14.40
N THR A 103 11.10 -7.73 14.02
CA THR A 103 11.05 -9.20 14.17
C THR A 103 11.50 -9.94 12.90
N SER A 104 11.62 -9.21 11.79
CA SER A 104 12.04 -9.75 10.50
C SER A 104 13.55 -9.58 10.35
N THR A 105 14.22 -10.62 9.87
CA THR A 105 15.61 -10.51 9.42
C THR A 105 15.66 -9.73 8.11
N SER A 106 16.77 -9.05 7.83
CA SER A 106 16.99 -8.34 6.58
C SER A 106 16.66 -9.23 5.39
N GLY A 107 15.74 -8.77 4.55
CA GLY A 107 15.21 -9.55 3.44
C GLY A 107 15.30 -8.80 2.13
N GLU A 108 14.80 -9.44 1.08
CA GLU A 108 14.63 -8.87 -0.25
C GLU A 108 13.14 -8.88 -0.59
N ILE A 109 12.64 -7.80 -1.21
CA ILE A 109 11.30 -7.74 -1.77
C ILE A 109 11.42 -7.84 -3.28
N THR A 110 10.86 -8.91 -3.84
CA THR A 110 10.90 -9.17 -5.29
C THR A 110 9.50 -9.03 -5.88
N LEU A 111 9.33 -8.10 -6.82
CA LEU A 111 8.11 -7.96 -7.60
C LEU A 111 7.92 -9.19 -8.50
N LYS A 112 6.72 -9.77 -8.51
CA LYS A 112 6.33 -10.89 -9.39
C LYS A 112 5.48 -10.44 -10.55
N ASP A 113 4.34 -9.84 -10.24
CA ASP A 113 3.39 -9.35 -11.24
C ASP A 113 2.56 -8.19 -10.69
N ILE A 114 1.90 -7.48 -11.59
CA ILE A 114 0.96 -6.39 -11.30
C ILE A 114 -0.26 -6.57 -12.16
N ASP A 115 -1.43 -6.67 -11.55
CA ASP A 115 -2.73 -6.69 -12.20
C ASP A 115 -3.51 -5.42 -11.89
N LEU A 116 -4.23 -4.86 -12.86
CA LEU A 116 -5.16 -3.76 -12.67
C LEU A 116 -6.60 -4.27 -12.76
N LYS A 117 -7.34 -4.17 -11.66
CA LYS A 117 -8.74 -4.57 -11.60
C LYS A 117 -9.56 -3.49 -10.88
N ASP A 118 -10.62 -3.01 -11.53
CA ASP A 118 -11.55 -2.02 -10.96
C ASP A 118 -10.84 -0.76 -10.39
N ASN A 119 -9.82 -0.27 -11.10
CA ASN A 119 -8.94 0.84 -10.70
C ASN A 119 -8.11 0.56 -9.43
N VAL A 120 -7.95 -0.69 -9.05
CA VAL A 120 -7.06 -1.14 -7.98
C VAL A 120 -5.94 -1.97 -8.57
N TYR A 121 -4.69 -1.57 -8.35
CA TYR A 121 -3.53 -2.39 -8.68
C TYR A 121 -3.38 -3.48 -7.62
N ILE A 122 -3.28 -4.71 -8.06
CA ILE A 122 -2.95 -5.87 -7.24
C ILE A 122 -1.50 -6.21 -7.56
N ILE A 123 -0.61 -5.85 -6.66
CA ILE A 123 0.83 -6.09 -6.82
C ILE A 123 1.19 -7.34 -6.05
N ASN A 124 1.71 -8.35 -6.73
CA ASN A 124 2.21 -9.57 -6.14
C ASN A 124 3.73 -9.47 -5.95
N SER A 125 4.20 -9.72 -4.75
CA SER A 125 5.62 -9.73 -4.42
C SER A 125 5.96 -10.82 -3.41
N ASP A 126 7.21 -11.27 -3.42
CA ASP A 126 7.75 -12.12 -2.37
C ASP A 126 8.67 -11.31 -1.47
N ILE A 127 8.57 -11.56 -0.16
CA ILE A 127 9.59 -11.17 0.82
C ILE A 127 10.37 -12.42 1.21
N THR A 128 11.69 -12.38 1.06
CA THR A 128 12.57 -13.48 1.44
C THR A 128 13.65 -13.02 2.41
N ASP A 129 13.91 -13.81 3.43
CA ASP A 129 15.03 -13.63 4.38
C ASP A 129 16.22 -14.54 4.05
N GLY A 130 16.23 -15.17 2.87
CA GLY A 130 17.22 -16.13 2.42
C GLY A 130 16.98 -17.56 2.93
N ARG A 131 16.01 -17.79 3.82
CA ARG A 131 15.62 -19.10 4.33
C ARG A 131 14.17 -19.45 3.99
N SER A 132 13.30 -18.48 4.07
CA SER A 132 11.87 -18.56 3.77
C SER A 132 11.46 -17.47 2.81
N SER A 133 10.36 -17.69 2.08
CA SER A 133 9.73 -16.72 1.22
C SER A 133 8.26 -16.65 1.55
N ILE A 134 7.74 -15.42 1.70
CA ILE A 134 6.34 -15.16 1.99
C ILE A 134 5.79 -14.30 0.83
N SER A 135 4.71 -14.75 0.21
CA SER A 135 4.03 -13.99 -0.84
C SER A 135 3.09 -12.97 -0.24
N LEU A 136 3.20 -11.75 -0.73
CA LEU A 136 2.37 -10.60 -0.37
C LEU A 136 1.63 -10.07 -1.59
N TYR A 137 0.36 -9.73 -1.39
CA TYR A 137 -0.41 -8.97 -2.36
C TYR A 137 -0.75 -7.60 -1.77
N TRP A 138 -0.34 -6.56 -2.49
CA TRP A 138 -0.59 -5.19 -2.12
C TRP A 138 -1.75 -4.66 -2.96
N LYS A 139 -2.78 -4.12 -2.32
CA LYS A 139 -3.81 -3.37 -3.04
C LYS A 139 -3.43 -1.91 -3.02
N VAL A 140 -3.27 -1.35 -4.20
CA VAL A 140 -2.80 0.03 -4.40
C VAL A 140 -3.78 0.77 -5.28
N VAL A 141 -4.07 2.01 -4.95
CA VAL A 141 -4.91 2.92 -5.74
C VAL A 141 -4.11 4.16 -6.11
N LYS A 142 -4.43 4.76 -7.25
CA LYS A 142 -3.90 6.06 -7.63
C LYS A 142 -4.86 7.14 -7.14
N ILE A 143 -4.41 8.00 -6.22
CA ILE A 143 -5.17 9.13 -5.71
C ILE A 143 -4.51 10.40 -6.24
N LYS A 144 -5.16 11.08 -7.19
CA LYS A 144 -4.55 12.14 -8.00
C LYS A 144 -3.31 11.57 -8.71
N ASP A 145 -2.13 12.09 -8.39
CA ASP A 145 -0.86 11.66 -9.01
C ASP A 145 -0.02 10.75 -8.10
N ASN A 146 -0.60 10.25 -6.98
CA ASN A 146 0.12 9.45 -6.00
C ASN A 146 -0.48 8.05 -5.86
N TYR A 147 0.37 7.03 -5.85
CA TYR A 147 -0.04 5.68 -5.49
C TYR A 147 -0.15 5.55 -3.96
N LYS A 148 -1.18 4.86 -3.49
CA LYS A 148 -1.45 4.64 -2.07
C LYS A 148 -1.89 3.21 -1.81
N ILE A 149 -1.27 2.58 -0.83
CA ILE A 149 -1.65 1.26 -0.33
C ILE A 149 -2.96 1.38 0.43
N ILE A 150 -3.92 0.52 0.09
CA ILE A 150 -5.23 0.42 0.78
C ILE A 150 -5.40 -0.90 1.51
N ASP A 151 -4.63 -1.94 1.16
CA ASP A 151 -4.65 -3.24 1.84
C ASP A 151 -3.35 -4.01 1.58
N VAL A 152 -3.03 -4.91 2.50
CA VAL A 152 -1.96 -5.89 2.36
C VAL A 152 -2.52 -7.27 2.68
N ILE A 153 -2.33 -8.22 1.78
CA ILE A 153 -2.80 -9.61 1.92
C ILE A 153 -1.58 -10.49 2.14
N VAL A 154 -1.57 -11.23 3.22
CA VAL A 154 -0.53 -12.19 3.59
C VAL A 154 -1.18 -13.56 3.66
N GLU A 155 -0.64 -14.55 2.97
CA GLU A 155 -1.18 -15.92 2.97
C GLU A 155 -2.70 -15.97 2.70
N ASN A 156 -3.15 -15.24 1.70
CA ASN A 156 -4.57 -15.09 1.30
C ASN A 156 -5.47 -14.39 2.34
N THR A 157 -4.90 -13.80 3.38
CA THR A 157 -5.67 -13.10 4.43
C THR A 157 -5.40 -11.60 4.35
N SER A 158 -6.45 -10.81 4.11
CA SER A 158 -6.35 -9.35 4.15
C SER A 158 -6.09 -8.88 5.57
N TYR A 159 -5.02 -8.11 5.76
CA TYR A 159 -4.66 -7.56 7.05
C TYR A 159 -5.76 -6.65 7.61
N PHE A 160 -6.28 -5.73 6.80
CA PHE A 160 -7.28 -4.78 7.28
C PHE A 160 -8.68 -5.40 7.45
N VAL A 161 -9.07 -6.38 6.62
CA VAL A 161 -10.33 -7.12 6.83
C VAL A 161 -10.30 -7.89 8.15
N THR A 162 -9.18 -8.53 8.47
CA THR A 162 -8.99 -9.20 9.77
C THR A 162 -9.11 -8.20 10.91
N LYS A 163 -8.46 -7.04 10.81
CA LYS A 163 -8.55 -5.99 11.82
C LYS A 163 -9.95 -5.42 11.98
N LYS A 164 -10.73 -5.32 10.91
CA LYS A 164 -12.13 -4.88 10.98
C LYS A 164 -12.95 -5.73 11.95
N SER A 165 -12.72 -7.05 11.97
CA SER A 165 -13.44 -7.95 12.89
C SER A 165 -13.06 -7.75 14.36
N GLU A 166 -11.92 -7.12 14.64
CA GLU A 166 -11.47 -6.80 16.00
C GLU A 166 -12.06 -5.47 16.50
N PHE A 167 -12.54 -4.59 15.59
CA PHE A 167 -13.09 -3.27 15.91
C PHE A 167 -14.62 -3.20 15.88
N THR A 168 -15.29 -4.31 15.55
CA THR A 168 -16.76 -4.43 15.51
C THR A 168 -17.26 -5.37 16.57
#